data_148b48ee9a0d5f96901b9fe16db46047
#
_entry.id   148b48ee9a0d5f96901b9fe16db46047
#
_cell.length_a   1.000
_cell.length_b   1.000
_cell.length_c   1.000
_cell.angle_alpha   90.00
_cell.angle_beta   90.00
_cell.angle_gamma   90.00
#
_symmetry.space_group_name_H-M   'P 1'
#
loop_
_entity.id
_entity.type
_entity.pdbx_description
1 polymer ?
#
loop_
_entity_poly.entity_id
_entity_poly.type
_entity_poly.pdbx_seq_one_letter_code
_entity_poly.pdbx_strand_id
1 'polypeptide(L)'
;ENPFDKLLNIISAERPLEISKEEFVGVGVSHALWGLMKFYFKSKGAICLSTGINIRKNMGKKYELEWDHIFPYSLLRDNGYSRNNRVKYSYAQEITNRAVLTQIGNRKKSNDMAEEYLTKASNQFPDALKLQCIPDDKELWTLENFELFLEKRRIILAKELNQFLDGITETIEEDVN
;
A
#
# COMPACT_ATOMS: atom_id res chain seq x y z
N GLU A 1 30.88 -23.52 -1.11
CA GLU A 1 29.56 -22.89 -1.32
C GLU A 1 29.28 -21.98 -0.12
N ASN A 2 28.97 -20.71 -0.40
CA ASN A 2 28.66 -19.75 0.64
C ASN A 2 27.40 -20.21 1.43
N PRO A 3 27.42 -20.19 2.79
CA PRO A 3 26.24 -20.57 3.58
C PRO A 3 24.98 -19.80 3.23
N PHE A 4 25.13 -18.57 2.74
CA PHE A 4 24.02 -17.73 2.27
C PHE A 4 23.37 -18.30 1.01
N ASP A 5 24.16 -18.73 0.02
CA ASP A 5 23.65 -19.29 -1.24
C ASP A 5 22.89 -20.60 -0.97
N LYS A 6 23.42 -21.41 -0.04
CA LYS A 6 22.74 -22.64 0.38
C LYS A 6 21.40 -22.35 1.04
N LEU A 7 21.32 -21.32 1.89
CA LEU A 7 20.06 -20.91 2.52
C LEU A 7 19.06 -20.37 1.50
N LEU A 8 19.50 -19.54 0.57
CA LEU A 8 18.66 -19.02 -0.52
C LEU A 8 18.12 -20.14 -1.41
N ASN A 9 18.96 -21.13 -1.75
CA ASN A 9 18.53 -22.28 -2.54
C ASN A 9 17.50 -23.14 -1.80
N ILE A 10 17.61 -23.31 -0.48
CA ILE A 10 16.60 -24.00 0.31
C ILE A 10 15.28 -23.23 0.32
N ILE A 11 15.32 -21.91 0.56
CA ILE A 11 14.14 -21.07 0.63
C ILE A 11 13.43 -21.03 -0.74
N SER A 12 14.19 -20.86 -1.84
CA SER A 12 13.61 -20.80 -3.19
C SER A 12 13.06 -22.14 -3.66
N ALA A 13 13.55 -23.25 -3.14
CA ALA A 13 12.98 -24.59 -3.42
C ALA A 13 11.64 -24.81 -2.70
N GLU A 14 11.41 -24.15 -1.56
CA GLU A 14 10.19 -24.28 -0.77
C GLU A 14 9.10 -23.28 -1.17
N ARG A 15 9.49 -22.09 -1.63
CA ARG A 15 8.55 -21.05 -2.09
C ARG A 15 9.22 -20.12 -3.10
N PRO A 16 8.45 -19.47 -4.01
CA PRO A 16 8.97 -18.40 -4.83
C PRO A 16 9.53 -17.27 -3.96
N LEU A 17 10.66 -16.69 -4.37
CA LEU A 17 11.22 -15.50 -3.70
C LEU A 17 10.49 -14.22 -4.08
N GLU A 18 9.69 -14.27 -5.15
CA GLU A 18 8.84 -13.17 -5.59
C GLU A 18 7.56 -13.07 -4.78
N ILE A 19 7.16 -11.84 -4.48
CA ILE A 19 5.89 -11.53 -3.85
C ILE A 19 4.78 -11.66 -4.90
N SER A 20 3.81 -12.53 -4.67
CA SER A 20 2.62 -12.65 -5.53
C SER A 20 1.48 -11.73 -5.04
N LYS A 21 0.54 -11.43 -5.93
CA LYS A 21 -0.66 -10.65 -5.57
C LYS A 21 -1.53 -11.36 -4.53
N GLU A 22 -1.51 -12.69 -4.52
CA GLU A 22 -2.26 -13.55 -3.61
C GLU A 22 -1.80 -13.40 -2.17
N GLU A 23 -0.51 -13.07 -1.95
CA GLU A 23 0.05 -12.87 -0.61
C GLU A 23 -0.49 -11.62 0.10
N PHE A 24 -1.18 -10.73 -0.61
CA PHE A 24 -1.85 -9.57 0.01
C PHE A 24 -3.27 -9.86 0.47
N VAL A 25 -3.89 -10.94 -0.02
CA VAL A 25 -5.32 -11.21 0.21
C VAL A 25 -5.65 -11.33 1.70
N GLY A 26 -6.44 -10.40 2.21
CA GLY A 26 -6.86 -10.35 3.63
C GLY A 26 -5.75 -9.99 4.61
N VAL A 27 -4.59 -9.55 4.14
CA VAL A 27 -3.42 -9.25 4.97
C VAL A 27 -3.58 -7.92 5.70
N GLY A 28 -3.54 -7.96 7.02
CA GLY A 28 -3.62 -6.81 7.90
C GLY A 28 -2.26 -6.22 8.29
N VAL A 29 -2.31 -5.18 9.12
CA VAL A 29 -1.14 -4.35 9.52
C VAL A 29 -0.09 -5.06 10.40
N SER A 30 -0.36 -6.26 10.88
CA SER A 30 0.61 -7.08 11.63
C SER A 30 1.55 -7.91 10.74
N HIS A 31 1.29 -7.98 9.45
CA HIS A 31 2.06 -8.80 8.52
C HIS A 31 3.35 -8.09 8.06
N ALA A 32 4.39 -8.87 7.71
CA ALA A 32 5.68 -8.35 7.25
C ALA A 32 5.56 -7.46 5.98
N LEU A 33 4.68 -7.82 5.04
CA LEU A 33 4.40 -7.01 3.84
C LEU A 33 3.99 -5.57 4.17
N TRP A 34 3.32 -5.33 5.31
CA TRP A 34 3.01 -3.99 5.76
C TRP A 34 4.26 -3.17 6.07
N GLY A 35 5.24 -3.77 6.71
CA GLY A 35 6.54 -3.15 6.97
C GLY A 35 7.28 -2.79 5.67
N LEU A 36 7.33 -3.75 4.74
CA LEU A 36 7.96 -3.57 3.44
C LEU A 36 7.26 -2.47 2.61
N MET A 37 5.93 -2.47 2.55
CA MET A 37 5.15 -1.45 1.84
C MET A 37 5.42 -0.03 2.39
N LYS A 38 5.49 0.12 3.73
CA LYS A 38 5.83 1.39 4.36
C LYS A 38 7.25 1.84 4.02
N PHE A 39 8.20 0.93 4.02
CA PHE A 39 9.59 1.21 3.67
C PHE A 39 9.70 1.63 2.20
N TYR A 40 9.07 0.89 1.30
CA TYR A 40 8.98 1.20 -0.12
C TYR A 40 8.45 2.62 -0.36
N PHE A 41 7.29 2.97 0.18
CA PHE A 41 6.72 4.31 0.00
C PHE A 41 7.63 5.42 0.51
N LYS A 42 8.29 5.21 1.64
CA LYS A 42 9.29 6.16 2.14
C LYS A 42 10.49 6.28 1.20
N SER A 43 11.00 5.17 0.70
CA SER A 43 12.17 5.14 -0.19
C SER A 43 11.88 5.79 -1.54
N LYS A 44 10.70 5.59 -2.11
CA LYS A 44 10.26 6.22 -3.36
C LYS A 44 9.82 7.68 -3.19
N GLY A 45 9.82 8.20 -1.97
CA GLY A 45 9.45 9.58 -1.71
C GLY A 45 7.97 9.86 -1.92
N ALA A 46 7.10 8.90 -1.58
CA ALA A 46 5.66 9.08 -1.66
C ALA A 46 5.20 10.39 -1.00
N ILE A 47 4.13 10.96 -1.51
CA ILE A 47 3.55 12.20 -1.02
C ILE A 47 2.15 11.97 -0.44
N CYS A 48 1.76 12.77 0.53
CA CYS A 48 0.44 12.74 1.13
C CYS A 48 -0.63 13.11 0.11
N LEU A 49 -1.66 12.28 -0.02
CA LEU A 49 -2.75 12.47 -0.98
C LEU A 49 -3.57 13.76 -0.77
N SER A 50 -3.56 14.33 0.44
CA SER A 50 -4.35 15.52 0.77
C SER A 50 -3.54 16.80 0.88
N THR A 51 -2.22 16.73 1.01
CA THR A 51 -1.37 17.91 1.26
C THR A 51 -0.19 18.02 0.30
N GLY A 52 0.09 16.98 -0.49
CA GLY A 52 1.26 16.92 -1.37
C GLY A 52 2.62 16.89 -0.65
N ILE A 53 2.63 16.83 0.68
CA ILE A 53 3.86 16.82 1.46
C ILE A 53 4.55 15.47 1.34
N ASN A 54 5.86 15.49 1.05
CA ASN A 54 6.67 14.28 0.99
C ASN A 54 6.77 13.61 2.36
N ILE A 55 6.43 12.31 2.43
CA ILE A 55 6.38 11.56 3.67
C ILE A 55 7.75 11.28 4.33
N ARG A 56 8.87 11.50 3.61
CA ARG A 56 10.22 11.43 4.19
C ARG A 56 10.54 12.63 5.08
N LYS A 57 9.91 13.77 4.83
CA LYS A 57 10.19 15.05 5.49
C LYS A 57 9.15 15.38 6.54
N ASN A 58 8.97 14.49 7.52
CA ASN A 58 8.05 14.75 8.64
C ASN A 58 8.61 15.83 9.54
N MET A 59 7.91 16.95 9.64
CA MET A 59 8.25 18.03 10.55
C MET A 59 7.10 18.35 11.50
N GLY A 60 7.27 17.96 12.79
CA GLY A 60 6.36 18.26 13.87
C GLY A 60 5.10 17.37 13.93
N LYS A 61 4.39 17.41 15.07
CA LYS A 61 3.23 16.56 15.36
C LYS A 61 2.11 16.64 14.31
N LYS A 62 1.88 17.79 13.72
CA LYS A 62 0.82 17.99 12.71
C LYS A 62 1.07 17.23 11.41
N TYR A 63 2.31 16.87 11.14
CA TYR A 63 2.74 16.15 9.94
C TYR A 63 3.13 14.70 10.24
N GLU A 64 2.74 14.17 11.41
CA GLU A 64 2.86 12.74 11.68
C GLU A 64 2.16 11.94 10.60
N LEU A 65 2.79 10.82 10.23
CA LEU A 65 2.24 9.94 9.23
C LEU A 65 1.16 9.06 9.85
N GLU A 66 0.01 9.10 9.24
CA GLU A 66 -1.11 8.21 9.54
C GLU A 66 -1.38 7.31 8.34
N TRP A 67 -1.74 6.09 8.62
CA TRP A 67 -2.06 5.08 7.62
C TRP A 67 -3.53 4.77 7.71
N ASP A 68 -4.30 5.44 6.87
CA ASP A 68 -5.74 5.35 6.91
C ASP A 68 -6.32 4.57 5.73
N HIS A 69 -7.56 4.15 5.87
CA HIS A 69 -8.28 3.46 4.82
C HIS A 69 -8.55 4.38 3.62
N ILE A 70 -8.34 3.88 2.41
CA ILE A 70 -8.73 4.58 1.17
C ILE A 70 -10.24 4.59 1.07
N PHE A 71 -10.88 3.42 1.17
CA PHE A 71 -12.31 3.29 1.35
C PHE A 71 -12.62 3.28 2.85
N PRO A 72 -13.34 4.28 3.38
CA PRO A 72 -13.60 4.39 4.81
C PRO A 72 -14.25 3.14 5.40
N TYR A 73 -13.72 2.65 6.53
CA TYR A 73 -14.25 1.43 7.14
C TYR A 73 -15.70 1.56 7.59
N SER A 74 -16.14 2.74 8.03
CA SER A 74 -17.55 2.99 8.37
C SER A 74 -18.47 2.65 7.19
N LEU A 75 -18.12 3.14 6.00
CA LEU A 75 -18.87 2.89 4.78
C LEU A 75 -18.86 1.41 4.38
N LEU A 76 -17.67 0.78 4.39
CA LEU A 76 -17.53 -0.64 4.08
C LEU A 76 -18.32 -1.51 5.07
N ARG A 77 -18.26 -1.21 6.37
CA ARG A 77 -19.01 -1.93 7.40
C ARG A 77 -20.52 -1.92 7.12
N ASP A 78 -21.06 -0.77 6.76
CA ASP A 78 -22.50 -0.58 6.51
C ASP A 78 -22.94 -1.26 5.19
N ASN A 79 -21.96 -1.65 4.34
CA ASN A 79 -22.14 -2.41 3.11
C ASN A 79 -21.66 -3.88 3.22
N GLY A 80 -21.70 -4.44 4.42
CA GLY A 80 -21.48 -5.88 4.65
C GLY A 80 -20.04 -6.32 4.93
N TYR A 81 -19.06 -5.39 4.92
CA TYR A 81 -17.66 -5.68 5.27
C TYR A 81 -17.42 -5.59 6.78
N SER A 82 -18.32 -6.18 7.56
CA SER A 82 -18.29 -6.15 9.02
C SER A 82 -17.72 -7.44 9.61
N ARG A 83 -17.45 -7.45 10.92
CA ARG A 83 -16.96 -8.62 11.67
C ARG A 83 -17.86 -9.85 11.56
N ASN A 84 -19.12 -9.70 11.20
CA ASN A 84 -20.07 -10.81 10.98
C ASN A 84 -19.72 -11.61 9.71
N ASN A 85 -19.04 -11.01 8.75
CA ASN A 85 -18.47 -11.67 7.58
C ASN A 85 -16.94 -11.56 7.63
N ARG A 86 -16.28 -12.59 8.13
CA ARG A 86 -14.83 -12.60 8.36
C ARG A 86 -14.02 -12.34 7.09
N VAL A 87 -14.44 -12.87 5.94
CA VAL A 87 -13.74 -12.69 4.66
C VAL A 87 -13.84 -11.23 4.21
N LYS A 88 -15.05 -10.69 4.13
CA LYS A 88 -15.26 -9.28 3.75
C LYS A 88 -14.59 -8.32 4.76
N TYR A 89 -14.64 -8.64 6.05
CA TYR A 89 -13.95 -7.85 7.06
C TYR A 89 -12.44 -7.83 6.84
N SER A 90 -11.82 -8.96 6.47
CA SER A 90 -10.38 -8.99 6.18
C SER A 90 -10.04 -8.12 4.97
N TYR A 91 -10.87 -8.08 3.95
CA TYR A 91 -10.69 -7.17 2.80
C TYR A 91 -10.78 -5.70 3.21
N ALA A 92 -11.75 -5.33 4.04
CA ALA A 92 -11.86 -3.95 4.56
C ALA A 92 -10.61 -3.53 5.34
N GLN A 93 -9.98 -4.45 6.08
CA GLN A 93 -8.79 -4.19 6.91
C GLN A 93 -7.47 -4.46 6.18
N GLU A 94 -7.51 -4.88 4.93
CA GLU A 94 -6.35 -5.21 4.13
C GLU A 94 -5.41 -4.02 3.95
N ILE A 95 -4.11 -4.28 3.97
CA ILE A 95 -3.09 -3.23 3.77
C ILE A 95 -3.22 -2.54 2.42
N THR A 96 -3.77 -3.21 1.41
CA THR A 96 -4.06 -2.62 0.09
C THR A 96 -5.24 -1.65 0.10
N ASN A 97 -6.04 -1.60 1.17
CA ASN A 97 -7.01 -0.54 1.42
C ASN A 97 -6.43 0.62 2.24
N ARG A 98 -5.10 0.73 2.37
CA ARG A 98 -4.49 1.79 3.17
C ARG A 98 -3.60 2.71 2.34
N ALA A 99 -3.68 4.01 2.64
CA ALA A 99 -2.81 5.05 2.10
C ALA A 99 -2.08 5.76 3.23
N VAL A 100 -0.93 6.34 2.91
CA VAL A 100 -0.22 7.21 3.84
C VAL A 100 -0.68 8.66 3.67
N LEU A 101 -1.00 9.26 4.79
CA LEU A 101 -1.47 10.63 4.94
C LEU A 101 -0.68 11.33 6.03
N THR A 102 -0.63 12.65 5.99
CA THR A 102 -0.29 13.41 7.20
C THR A 102 -1.51 13.48 8.12
N GLN A 103 -1.30 13.71 9.42
CA GLN A 103 -2.41 13.86 10.38
C GLN A 103 -3.41 14.94 9.93
N ILE A 104 -2.92 16.06 9.41
CA ILE A 104 -3.79 17.12 8.84
C ILE A 104 -4.55 16.59 7.63
N GLY A 105 -3.88 15.85 6.74
CA GLY A 105 -4.49 15.25 5.55
C GLY A 105 -5.59 14.28 5.93
N ASN A 106 -5.36 13.44 6.92
CA ASN A 106 -6.34 12.47 7.39
C ASN A 106 -7.58 13.13 8.01
N ARG A 107 -7.40 14.17 8.83
CA ARG A 107 -8.51 14.94 9.39
C ARG A 107 -9.35 15.65 8.31
N LYS A 108 -8.71 16.14 7.22
CA LYS A 108 -9.41 16.75 6.09
C LYS A 108 -10.20 15.72 5.27
N LYS A 109 -9.62 14.53 5.09
CA LYS A 109 -10.28 13.42 4.40
C LYS A 109 -11.54 12.97 5.13
N SER A 110 -11.48 12.86 6.47
CA SER A 110 -12.59 12.36 7.29
C SER A 110 -13.21 11.08 6.71
N ASN A 111 -14.51 11.11 6.38
CA ASN A 111 -15.25 10.01 5.78
C ASN A 111 -15.59 10.26 4.30
N ASP A 112 -14.82 11.10 3.59
CA ASP A 112 -15.02 11.33 2.17
C ASP A 112 -15.02 9.99 1.41
N MET A 113 -15.91 9.88 0.42
CA MET A 113 -15.94 8.74 -0.49
C MET A 113 -14.60 8.61 -1.22
N ALA A 114 -14.15 7.37 -1.48
CA ALA A 114 -12.89 7.13 -2.17
C ALA A 114 -12.82 7.87 -3.51
N GLU A 115 -13.91 7.86 -4.30
CA GLU A 115 -14.03 8.58 -5.56
C GLU A 115 -13.76 10.08 -5.42
N GLU A 116 -14.42 10.74 -4.48
CA GLU A 116 -14.24 12.19 -4.26
C GLU A 116 -12.81 12.51 -3.80
N TYR A 117 -12.33 11.74 -2.84
CA TYR A 117 -11.03 11.95 -2.25
C TYR A 117 -9.88 11.70 -3.24
N LEU A 118 -9.91 10.59 -3.98
CA LEU A 118 -8.90 10.25 -4.98
C LEU A 118 -8.96 11.18 -6.19
N THR A 119 -10.15 11.65 -6.60
CA THR A 119 -10.30 12.65 -7.64
C THR A 119 -9.64 13.98 -7.22
N LYS A 120 -9.86 14.43 -5.99
CA LYS A 120 -9.17 15.63 -5.46
C LYS A 120 -7.65 15.43 -5.46
N ALA A 121 -7.19 14.28 -4.98
CA ALA A 121 -5.76 13.95 -4.92
C ALA A 121 -5.11 13.92 -6.31
N SER A 122 -5.72 13.24 -7.29
CA SER A 122 -5.24 13.15 -8.66
C SER A 122 -5.13 14.52 -9.32
N ASN A 123 -6.14 15.38 -9.14
CA ASN A 123 -6.13 16.73 -9.73
C ASN A 123 -5.11 17.67 -9.09
N GLN A 124 -4.90 17.58 -7.79
CA GLN A 124 -4.00 18.49 -7.05
C GLN A 124 -2.55 18.00 -7.02
N PHE A 125 -2.36 16.70 -6.99
CA PHE A 125 -1.06 16.04 -6.83
C PHE A 125 -0.95 14.84 -7.78
N PRO A 126 -0.72 15.04 -9.09
CA PRO A 126 -0.80 13.99 -10.12
C PRO A 126 0.05 12.75 -9.83
N ASP A 127 1.21 12.92 -9.18
CA ASP A 127 2.10 11.80 -8.84
C ASP A 127 1.70 11.05 -7.56
N ALA A 128 0.77 11.59 -6.77
CA ALA A 128 0.46 11.04 -5.46
C ALA A 128 -0.12 9.62 -5.51
N LEU A 129 -1.00 9.34 -6.48
CA LEU A 129 -1.60 8.03 -6.66
C LEU A 129 -0.53 7.01 -7.08
N LYS A 130 0.27 7.35 -8.10
CA LYS A 130 1.35 6.49 -8.61
C LYS A 130 2.35 6.15 -7.52
N LEU A 131 2.83 7.16 -6.77
CA LEU A 131 3.81 6.99 -5.70
C LEU A 131 3.30 6.15 -4.52
N GLN A 132 1.99 6.00 -4.39
CA GLN A 132 1.34 5.14 -3.41
C GLN A 132 0.72 3.87 -4.02
N CYS A 133 1.07 3.52 -5.26
CA CYS A 133 0.56 2.34 -5.97
C CYS A 133 -0.98 2.27 -5.99
N ILE A 134 -1.65 3.40 -6.12
CA ILE A 134 -3.10 3.48 -6.24
C ILE A 134 -3.47 3.44 -7.72
N PRO A 135 -4.37 2.53 -8.15
CA PRO A 135 -4.83 2.50 -9.54
C PRO A 135 -5.45 3.84 -9.94
N ASP A 136 -4.93 4.46 -11.02
CA ASP A 136 -5.48 5.71 -11.58
C ASP A 136 -6.59 5.38 -12.60
N ASP A 137 -7.66 4.79 -12.08
CA ASP A 137 -8.84 4.40 -12.81
C ASP A 137 -10.07 4.73 -11.97
N LYS A 138 -10.81 5.76 -12.37
CA LYS A 138 -11.95 6.28 -11.61
C LYS A 138 -13.08 5.28 -11.43
N GLU A 139 -13.24 4.35 -12.38
CA GLU A 139 -14.26 3.31 -12.27
C GLU A 139 -14.01 2.40 -11.06
N LEU A 140 -12.74 2.23 -10.67
CA LEU A 140 -12.35 1.43 -9.52
C LEU A 140 -12.57 2.13 -8.17
N TRP A 141 -12.82 3.44 -8.15
CA TRP A 141 -12.91 4.20 -6.91
C TRP A 141 -14.31 4.21 -6.28
N THR A 142 -15.25 3.53 -6.91
CA THR A 142 -16.63 3.35 -6.41
C THR A 142 -16.71 2.18 -5.42
N LEU A 143 -17.71 2.23 -4.54
CA LEU A 143 -17.90 1.18 -3.53
C LEU A 143 -18.21 -0.18 -4.15
N GLU A 144 -18.97 -0.19 -5.25
CA GLU A 144 -19.31 -1.39 -6.00
C GLU A 144 -18.09 -2.11 -6.53
N ASN A 145 -17.05 -1.37 -6.88
CA ASN A 145 -15.79 -1.89 -7.43
C ASN A 145 -14.69 -2.06 -6.38
N PHE A 146 -15.01 -1.98 -5.07
CA PHE A 146 -14.02 -2.06 -4.01
C PHE A 146 -13.12 -3.31 -4.08
N GLU A 147 -13.68 -4.50 -4.30
CA GLU A 147 -12.89 -5.73 -4.38
C GLU A 147 -12.00 -5.75 -5.63
N LEU A 148 -12.49 -5.20 -6.75
CA LEU A 148 -11.69 -5.05 -7.98
C LEU A 148 -10.56 -4.03 -7.80
N PHE A 149 -10.82 -2.93 -7.07
CA PHE A 149 -9.78 -1.98 -6.66
C PHE A 149 -8.66 -2.67 -5.88
N LEU A 150 -9.01 -3.49 -4.87
CA LEU A 150 -8.02 -4.24 -4.10
C LEU A 150 -7.20 -5.17 -5.01
N GLU A 151 -7.86 -5.90 -5.90
CA GLU A 151 -7.17 -6.82 -6.83
C GLU A 151 -6.18 -6.08 -7.72
N LYS A 152 -6.59 -4.98 -8.34
CA LYS A 152 -5.69 -4.17 -9.18
C LYS A 152 -4.52 -3.61 -8.39
N ARG A 153 -4.77 -3.12 -7.18
CA ARG A 153 -3.72 -2.58 -6.33
C ARG A 153 -2.74 -3.65 -5.84
N ARG A 154 -3.21 -4.87 -5.54
CA ARG A 154 -2.34 -6.01 -5.21
C ARG A 154 -1.35 -6.31 -6.34
N ILE A 155 -1.82 -6.31 -7.59
CA ILE A 155 -0.98 -6.52 -8.77
C ILE A 155 0.10 -5.44 -8.87
N ILE A 156 -0.27 -4.17 -8.72
CA ILE A 156 0.68 -3.05 -8.77
C ILE A 156 1.71 -3.18 -7.64
N LEU A 157 1.25 -3.40 -6.41
CA LEU A 157 2.12 -3.51 -5.24
C LEU A 157 3.09 -4.70 -5.36
N ALA A 158 2.62 -5.87 -5.77
CA ALA A 158 3.47 -7.04 -5.97
C ALA A 158 4.59 -6.73 -6.97
N LYS A 159 4.25 -6.17 -8.13
CA LYS A 159 5.22 -5.77 -9.16
C LYS A 159 6.24 -4.76 -8.63
N GLU A 160 5.77 -3.69 -8.02
CA GLU A 160 6.63 -2.58 -7.57
C GLU A 160 7.53 -2.98 -6.40
N LEU A 161 7.05 -3.84 -5.49
CA LEU A 161 7.86 -4.35 -4.38
C LEU A 161 8.92 -5.33 -4.86
N ASN A 162 8.63 -6.21 -5.82
CA ASN A 162 9.63 -7.10 -6.40
C ASN A 162 10.73 -6.29 -7.10
N GLN A 163 10.39 -5.34 -7.96
CA GLN A 163 11.36 -4.46 -8.61
C GLN A 163 12.21 -3.67 -7.61
N PHE A 164 11.62 -3.27 -6.49
CA PHE A 164 12.34 -2.57 -5.44
C PHE A 164 13.33 -3.46 -4.71
N LEU A 165 12.96 -4.70 -4.44
CA LEU A 165 13.85 -5.69 -3.81
C LEU A 165 15.00 -6.08 -4.73
N ASP A 166 14.74 -6.31 -6.01
CA ASP A 166 15.75 -6.60 -7.02
C ASP A 166 16.81 -5.49 -7.08
N GLY A 167 16.38 -4.23 -7.14
CA GLY A 167 17.30 -3.09 -7.16
C GLY A 167 18.11 -2.91 -5.88
N ILE A 168 17.62 -3.36 -4.71
CA ILE A 168 18.44 -3.39 -3.48
C ILE A 168 19.50 -4.49 -3.56
N THR A 169 19.16 -5.64 -4.09
CA THR A 169 20.07 -6.79 -4.21
C THR A 169 21.22 -6.46 -5.15
N GLU A 170 20.95 -5.89 -6.32
CA GLU A 170 21.96 -5.46 -7.29
C GLU A 170 22.94 -4.46 -6.68
N THR A 171 22.46 -3.46 -5.94
CA THR A 171 23.31 -2.46 -5.28
C THR A 171 24.26 -3.09 -4.25
N ILE A 172 23.80 -4.09 -3.49
CA ILE A 172 24.63 -4.78 -2.50
C ILE A 172 25.74 -5.59 -3.17
N GLU A 173 25.45 -6.23 -4.30
CA GLU A 173 26.44 -7.01 -5.07
C GLU A 173 27.52 -6.13 -5.69
N GLU A 174 27.18 -4.92 -6.13
CA GLU A 174 28.14 -3.93 -6.66
C GLU A 174 29.08 -3.38 -5.56
N ASP A 175 28.56 -3.18 -4.35
CA ASP A 175 29.34 -2.64 -3.22
C ASP A 175 30.29 -3.68 -2.59
N VAL A 176 30.11 -4.97 -2.87
CA VAL A 176 30.91 -6.08 -2.31
C VAL A 176 32.03 -6.55 -3.25
N ASN A 177 32.03 -6.14 -4.52
CA ASN A 177 33.05 -6.44 -5.52
C ASN A 177 34.01 -5.27 -5.71
#